data_12d86c135303b8ac7e012dd6ee5e05b8
#
_entry.id   12d86c135303b8ac7e012dd6ee5e05b8
#
_cell.length_a   1.000
_cell.length_b   1.000
_cell.length_c   1.000
_cell.angle_alpha   90.00
_cell.angle_beta   90.00
_cell.angle_gamma   90.00
#
_symmetry.space_group_name_H-M   'P 1'
#
loop_
_entity.id
_entity.type
_entity.pdbx_description
1 polymer ?
#
loop_
_entity_poly.entity_id
_entity_poly.type
_entity_poly.pdbx_seq_one_letter_code
_entity_poly.pdbx_strand_id
1 'polypeptide(L)'
;MPAIIDDPTTPTIYRRSGTSPPLPPDLTPRQVTLRDRTTIATIIPFSSRYGVPPTLLQYLSDTMNKEIEGGDTYPMMDTMTADAFSKYWFQNFGAVMLLGTYASASAVTEGSDWATQCLGSFYIKPNYTGRSSHISNAGFLVTDSARNRGVGRLMGEAYLAWAPLLGYTYSVFNLVYETNVASCRIWDALGFKKIGRVPGCGNLRSYPDRLVDALIYGRELGVGLDEQAGEERFDKIRFYLKYGTYPSGADRAEKSRLRSAATHYRLREDDVLMLKGREVVAEVERQWGIAREVHERGHGGINRTTTTIAESFHWVRIKETVSDVIRNCKECKDKEAAKGV
;
A
#
# COMPACT_ATOMS: atom_id res chain seq x y z
N MET A 1 -2.66 10.00 15.80
CA MET A 1 -4.11 9.94 15.95
C MET A 1 -4.72 10.49 14.70
N PRO A 2 -5.57 9.80 14.01
CA PRO A 2 -6.51 10.49 13.20
C PRO A 2 -7.19 11.49 14.14
N ALA A 3 -7.33 12.74 13.69
CA ALA A 3 -8.26 13.61 14.36
C ALA A 3 -9.58 12.85 14.41
N ILE A 4 -9.91 12.30 15.56
CA ILE A 4 -11.18 11.63 15.75
C ILE A 4 -12.19 12.74 15.76
N ILE A 5 -12.67 13.03 14.61
CA ILE A 5 -13.96 13.62 14.48
C ILE A 5 -14.81 12.45 14.00
N ASP A 6 -14.97 11.48 14.88
CA ASP A 6 -15.95 10.43 14.77
C ASP A 6 -17.33 11.05 15.01
N ASP A 7 -17.72 11.93 14.13
CA ASP A 7 -19.09 12.32 13.99
C ASP A 7 -19.76 11.26 13.11
N PRO A 8 -20.57 10.34 13.69
CA PRO A 8 -21.28 9.32 12.95
C PRO A 8 -22.27 9.92 11.94
N THR A 9 -22.57 11.22 12.06
CA THR A 9 -23.47 11.94 11.15
C THR A 9 -22.74 12.56 9.96
N THR A 10 -21.39 12.58 9.99
CA THR A 10 -20.63 13.11 8.86
C THR A 10 -20.58 12.08 7.73
N PRO A 11 -21.22 12.35 6.57
CA PRO A 11 -21.15 11.43 5.45
C PRO A 11 -19.70 11.37 4.97
N THR A 12 -19.11 10.19 4.96
CA THR A 12 -17.94 9.93 4.12
C THR A 12 -18.36 10.04 2.65
N ILE A 13 -17.42 10.29 1.74
CA ILE A 13 -17.68 10.37 0.30
C ILE A 13 -18.53 9.18 -0.19
N TYR A 14 -18.53 8.06 0.51
CA TYR A 14 -19.24 6.82 0.20
C TYR A 14 -20.40 6.48 1.16
N ARG A 15 -20.73 7.30 2.15
CA ARG A 15 -21.78 6.94 3.12
C ARG A 15 -22.98 7.86 3.04
N ARG A 16 -24.07 7.32 2.52
CA ARG A 16 -25.42 7.72 2.94
C ARG A 16 -25.66 7.08 4.33
N SER A 17 -26.19 7.87 5.27
CA SER A 17 -26.46 7.46 6.66
C SER A 17 -27.10 6.07 6.75
N GLY A 18 -26.54 5.19 7.60
CA GLY A 18 -27.17 3.99 8.11
C GLY A 18 -26.75 2.64 7.53
N THR A 19 -26.11 2.57 6.36
CA THR A 19 -25.61 1.31 5.79
C THR A 19 -24.19 1.49 5.26
N SER A 20 -23.27 0.59 5.59
CA SER A 20 -21.99 0.54 4.88
C SER A 20 -22.27 0.16 3.43
N PRO A 21 -21.94 1.01 2.43
CA PRO A 21 -22.12 0.64 1.04
C PRO A 21 -21.26 -0.58 0.71
N PRO A 22 -21.66 -1.39 -0.28
CA PRO A 22 -20.79 -2.45 -0.79
C PRO A 22 -19.47 -1.82 -1.27
N LEU A 23 -18.39 -2.59 -1.16
CA LEU A 23 -17.11 -2.17 -1.70
C LEU A 23 -17.22 -1.94 -3.22
N PRO A 24 -16.47 -0.97 -3.77
CA PRO A 24 -16.35 -0.83 -5.22
C PRO A 24 -15.97 -2.18 -5.86
N PRO A 25 -16.53 -2.54 -7.03
CA PRO A 25 -16.29 -3.85 -7.65
C PRO A 25 -14.81 -4.11 -7.95
N ASP A 26 -14.02 -3.07 -8.22
CA ASP A 26 -12.59 -3.17 -8.49
C ASP A 26 -11.73 -3.33 -7.21
N LEU A 27 -12.36 -3.18 -6.04
CA LEU A 27 -11.69 -3.34 -4.74
C LEU A 27 -11.78 -4.79 -4.28
N THR A 28 -10.89 -5.63 -4.79
CA THR A 28 -10.84 -7.08 -4.56
C THR A 28 -9.64 -7.48 -3.71
N PRO A 29 -9.63 -8.69 -3.09
CA PRO A 29 -8.46 -9.21 -2.40
C PRO A 29 -7.21 -9.17 -3.28
N ARG A 30 -6.11 -8.69 -2.69
CA ARG A 30 -4.84 -8.52 -3.39
C ARG A 30 -3.81 -9.53 -2.92
N GLN A 31 -3.45 -10.46 -3.79
CA GLN A 31 -2.37 -11.39 -3.53
C GLN A 31 -1.02 -10.71 -3.66
N VAL A 32 -0.14 -10.93 -2.70
CA VAL A 32 1.21 -10.37 -2.65
C VAL A 32 2.23 -11.44 -2.28
N THR A 33 3.49 -11.17 -2.58
CA THR A 33 4.61 -12.04 -2.17
C THR A 33 5.48 -11.27 -1.18
N LEU A 34 5.80 -11.89 -0.06
CA LEU A 34 6.65 -11.28 0.97
C LEU A 34 8.10 -11.06 0.47
N ARG A 35 8.90 -10.41 1.30
CA ARG A 35 10.30 -10.07 0.99
C ARG A 35 11.18 -11.28 0.65
N ASP A 36 10.87 -12.45 1.16
CA ASP A 36 11.55 -13.71 0.86
C ASP A 36 11.32 -14.23 -0.58
N ARG A 37 10.42 -13.59 -1.34
CA ARG A 37 10.03 -13.88 -2.71
C ARG A 37 9.33 -15.23 -2.93
N THR A 38 9.00 -15.93 -1.86
CA THR A 38 8.36 -17.25 -1.88
C THR A 38 7.05 -17.30 -1.13
N THR A 39 6.98 -16.67 0.03
CA THR A 39 5.77 -16.67 0.86
C THR A 39 4.68 -15.81 0.23
N ILE A 40 3.54 -16.44 0.00
CA ILE A 40 2.34 -15.80 -0.54
C ILE A 40 1.46 -15.34 0.63
N ALA A 41 0.91 -14.14 0.52
CA ALA A 41 -0.09 -13.59 1.42
C ALA A 41 -1.18 -12.87 0.62
N THR A 42 -2.34 -12.69 1.22
CA THR A 42 -3.45 -11.94 0.62
C THR A 42 -3.86 -10.80 1.54
N ILE A 43 -4.01 -9.61 0.99
CA ILE A 43 -4.61 -8.46 1.67
C ILE A 43 -6.09 -8.46 1.30
N ILE A 44 -6.95 -8.58 2.32
CA ILE A 44 -8.38 -8.81 2.17
C ILE A 44 -9.14 -7.60 2.67
N PRO A 45 -9.94 -6.92 1.82
CA PRO A 45 -10.72 -5.76 2.22
C PRO A 45 -12.02 -6.16 2.93
N PHE A 46 -12.42 -5.39 3.94
CA PHE A 46 -13.67 -5.51 4.66
C PHE A 46 -14.40 -4.17 4.67
N SER A 47 -15.66 -4.16 4.24
CA SER A 47 -16.52 -2.97 4.27
C SER A 47 -17.07 -2.67 5.65
N SER A 48 -17.01 -3.65 6.56
CA SER A 48 -17.63 -3.58 7.88
C SER A 48 -16.95 -4.56 8.85
N ARG A 49 -16.96 -4.21 10.13
CA ARG A 49 -16.52 -5.10 11.22
C ARG A 49 -17.27 -6.43 11.28
N TYR A 50 -18.52 -6.45 10.81
CA TYR A 50 -19.36 -7.66 10.85
C TYR A 50 -18.93 -8.74 9.86
N GLY A 51 -18.12 -8.41 8.88
CA GLY A 51 -17.49 -9.37 7.95
C GLY A 51 -16.18 -9.97 8.47
N VAL A 52 -15.66 -9.48 9.59
CA VAL A 52 -14.40 -9.96 10.18
C VAL A 52 -14.71 -10.98 11.29
N PRO A 53 -14.07 -12.17 11.27
CA PRO A 53 -14.26 -13.16 12.34
C PRO A 53 -14.01 -12.57 13.74
N PRO A 54 -14.86 -12.82 14.74
CA PRO A 54 -14.70 -12.32 16.09
C PRO A 54 -13.37 -12.66 16.74
N THR A 55 -12.84 -13.87 16.52
CA THR A 55 -11.54 -14.27 17.06
C THR A 55 -10.38 -13.53 16.39
N LEU A 56 -10.52 -13.16 15.10
CA LEU A 56 -9.55 -12.29 14.41
C LEU A 56 -9.61 -10.86 14.95
N LEU A 57 -10.81 -10.33 15.22
CA LEU A 57 -10.97 -9.01 15.86
C LEU A 57 -10.32 -8.98 17.24
N GLN A 58 -10.50 -10.04 18.04
CA GLN A 58 -9.85 -10.16 19.35
C GLN A 58 -8.33 -10.15 19.20
N TYR A 59 -7.78 -10.97 18.30
CA TYR A 59 -6.33 -11.05 18.05
C TYR A 59 -5.73 -9.69 17.61
N LEU A 60 -6.41 -8.98 16.72
CA LEU A 60 -5.98 -7.66 16.27
C LEU A 60 -6.08 -6.61 17.38
N SER A 61 -7.12 -6.69 18.22
CA SER A 61 -7.27 -5.85 19.41
C SER A 61 -6.13 -6.07 20.40
N ASP A 62 -5.78 -7.32 20.67
CA ASP A 62 -4.67 -7.67 21.57
C ASP A 62 -3.33 -7.18 21.00
N THR A 63 -3.13 -7.31 19.69
CA THR A 63 -1.95 -6.79 19.00
C THR A 63 -1.87 -5.26 19.10
N MET A 64 -2.99 -4.56 18.93
CA MET A 64 -3.07 -3.11 19.08
C MET A 64 -2.80 -2.68 20.52
N ASN A 65 -3.34 -3.39 21.50
CA ASN A 65 -3.12 -3.11 22.91
C ASN A 65 -1.65 -3.25 23.32
N LYS A 66 -0.92 -4.22 22.76
CA LYS A 66 0.53 -4.30 22.94
C LYS A 66 1.27 -3.07 22.44
N GLU A 67 0.86 -2.52 21.29
CA GLU A 67 1.44 -1.28 20.76
C GLU A 67 1.13 -0.08 21.64
N ILE A 68 -0.10 0.00 22.19
CA ILE A 68 -0.52 1.04 23.15
C ILE A 68 0.30 0.94 24.44
N GLU A 69 0.41 -0.24 25.00
CA GLU A 69 1.21 -0.51 26.20
C GLU A 69 2.71 -0.25 25.97
N GLY A 70 3.20 -0.51 24.76
CA GLY A 70 4.56 -0.18 24.35
C GLY A 70 4.84 1.32 24.39
N GLY A 71 3.85 2.16 24.07
CA GLY A 71 3.86 3.60 24.25
C GLY A 71 4.76 4.37 23.30
N ASP A 72 5.19 3.78 22.15
CA ASP A 72 6.16 4.40 21.23
C ASP A 72 5.61 4.61 19.81
N THR A 73 4.45 4.05 19.48
CA THR A 73 3.90 4.04 18.11
C THR A 73 2.53 4.69 18.00
N TYR A 74 1.64 4.43 18.95
CA TYR A 74 0.30 4.99 19.02
C TYR A 74 0.15 5.94 20.21
N PRO A 75 -0.64 7.02 20.07
CA PRO A 75 -0.76 8.03 21.10
C PRO A 75 -1.73 7.68 22.23
N MET A 76 -2.49 6.57 22.10
CA MET A 76 -3.43 6.13 23.13
C MET A 76 -2.68 5.71 24.38
N MET A 77 -3.27 6.00 25.54
CA MET A 77 -2.73 5.60 26.84
C MET A 77 -3.46 4.38 27.40
N ASP A 78 -4.74 4.25 27.09
CA ASP A 78 -5.60 3.19 27.58
C ASP A 78 -5.82 2.11 26.51
N THR A 79 -5.79 0.86 26.93
CA THR A 79 -6.12 -0.29 26.07
C THR A 79 -7.60 -0.30 25.69
N MET A 80 -7.91 -0.95 24.58
CA MET A 80 -9.27 -1.06 24.05
C MET A 80 -9.83 -2.46 24.20
N THR A 81 -11.14 -2.57 24.44
CA THR A 81 -11.85 -3.84 24.25
C THR A 81 -11.93 -4.20 22.77
N ALA A 82 -12.13 -5.48 22.44
CA ALA A 82 -12.29 -5.91 21.04
C ALA A 82 -13.46 -5.21 20.33
N ASP A 83 -14.55 -4.91 21.03
CA ASP A 83 -15.68 -4.15 20.48
C ASP A 83 -15.28 -2.70 20.17
N ALA A 84 -14.59 -2.02 21.09
CA ALA A 84 -14.09 -0.66 20.89
C ALA A 84 -13.07 -0.62 19.74
N PHE A 85 -12.13 -1.58 19.71
CA PHE A 85 -11.19 -1.73 18.61
C PHE A 85 -11.90 -1.95 17.27
N SER A 86 -12.87 -2.85 17.19
CA SER A 86 -13.58 -3.17 15.96
C SER A 86 -14.35 -1.95 15.41
N LYS A 87 -14.99 -1.16 16.28
CA LYS A 87 -15.64 0.09 15.93
C LYS A 87 -14.64 1.14 15.43
N TYR A 88 -13.49 1.25 16.07
CA TYR A 88 -12.45 2.19 15.70
C TYR A 88 -11.77 1.83 14.37
N TRP A 89 -11.41 0.54 14.20
CA TRP A 89 -10.56 0.08 13.10
C TRP A 89 -11.34 -0.21 11.81
N PHE A 90 -12.52 -0.82 11.94
CA PHE A 90 -13.37 -1.21 10.80
C PHE A 90 -14.60 -0.32 10.63
N GLN A 91 -14.56 0.90 11.11
CA GLN A 91 -15.69 1.85 11.02
C GLN A 91 -16.12 2.13 9.59
N ASN A 92 -15.15 2.45 8.74
CA ASN A 92 -15.39 2.85 7.35
C ASN A 92 -14.91 1.80 6.37
N PHE A 93 -13.66 1.41 6.53
CA PHE A 93 -12.97 0.45 5.71
C PHE A 93 -11.78 -0.09 6.50
N GLY A 94 -11.65 -1.39 6.53
CA GLY A 94 -10.46 -2.05 7.08
C GLY A 94 -9.97 -3.15 6.14
N ALA A 95 -8.72 -3.52 6.27
CA ALA A 95 -8.13 -4.63 5.53
C ALA A 95 -7.25 -5.46 6.44
N VAL A 96 -7.20 -6.76 6.19
CA VAL A 96 -6.34 -7.69 6.92
C VAL A 96 -5.45 -8.42 5.95
N MET A 97 -4.19 -8.58 6.31
CA MET A 97 -3.21 -9.36 5.53
C MET A 97 -3.00 -10.71 6.17
N LEU A 98 -3.35 -11.77 5.46
CA LEU A 98 -3.24 -13.16 5.91
C LEU A 98 -2.27 -13.94 5.01
N LEU A 99 -1.60 -14.94 5.58
CA LEU A 99 -0.82 -15.92 4.83
C LEU A 99 -1.73 -16.75 3.92
N GLY A 100 -1.26 -17.07 2.73
CA GLY A 100 -1.98 -17.89 1.76
C GLY A 100 -2.82 -17.09 0.77
N THR A 101 -3.73 -17.79 0.10
CA THR A 101 -4.58 -17.26 -0.98
C THR A 101 -6.04 -17.27 -0.56
N TYR A 102 -6.66 -16.09 -0.62
CA TYR A 102 -8.09 -15.90 -0.31
C TYR A 102 -8.78 -15.21 -1.49
N ALA A 103 -9.85 -15.79 -1.97
CA ALA A 103 -10.61 -15.24 -3.09
C ALA A 103 -11.56 -14.09 -2.67
N SER A 104 -12.02 -14.08 -1.42
CA SER A 104 -12.96 -13.08 -0.89
C SER A 104 -12.86 -12.96 0.62
N ALA A 105 -13.48 -11.94 1.20
CA ALA A 105 -13.62 -11.79 2.65
C ALA A 105 -14.39 -12.94 3.30
N SER A 106 -15.36 -13.54 2.59
CA SER A 106 -16.14 -14.69 3.09
C SER A 106 -15.32 -15.99 3.21
N ALA A 107 -14.15 -16.05 2.58
CA ALA A 107 -13.22 -17.18 2.74
C ALA A 107 -12.43 -17.13 4.06
N VAL A 108 -12.51 -16.01 4.81
CA VAL A 108 -11.88 -15.86 6.12
C VAL A 108 -12.85 -16.37 7.17
N THR A 109 -12.57 -17.53 7.74
CA THR A 109 -13.47 -18.21 8.70
C THR A 109 -12.85 -18.33 10.08
N GLU A 110 -13.69 -18.51 11.09
CA GLU A 110 -13.27 -18.81 12.45
C GLU A 110 -12.43 -20.08 12.57
N GLY A 111 -11.68 -20.20 13.65
CA GLY A 111 -10.90 -21.41 13.97
C GLY A 111 -9.48 -21.42 13.43
N SER A 112 -9.04 -20.35 12.78
CA SER A 112 -7.66 -20.21 12.32
C SER A 112 -6.71 -19.82 13.46
N ASP A 113 -5.46 -20.26 13.38
CA ASP A 113 -4.38 -19.76 14.25
C ASP A 113 -3.91 -18.38 13.75
N TRP A 114 -4.54 -17.34 14.26
CA TRP A 114 -4.26 -15.96 13.86
C TRP A 114 -2.85 -15.51 14.22
N ALA A 115 -2.23 -16.05 15.26
CA ALA A 115 -0.86 -15.73 15.64
C ALA A 115 0.14 -16.13 14.55
N THR A 116 -0.14 -17.22 13.86
CA THR A 116 0.65 -17.69 12.72
C THR A 116 0.21 -17.07 11.39
N GLN A 117 -1.11 -16.94 11.17
CA GLN A 117 -1.65 -16.58 9.86
C GLN A 117 -1.81 -15.08 9.63
N CYS A 118 -2.08 -14.28 10.67
CA CYS A 118 -2.29 -12.86 10.52
C CYS A 118 -0.95 -12.09 10.52
N LEU A 119 -0.70 -11.38 9.44
CA LEU A 119 0.52 -10.58 9.26
C LEU A 119 0.34 -9.12 9.65
N GLY A 120 -0.89 -8.61 9.56
CA GLY A 120 -1.19 -7.23 9.89
C GLY A 120 -2.55 -6.76 9.38
N SER A 121 -2.86 -5.52 9.65
CA SER A 121 -4.11 -4.88 9.28
C SER A 121 -3.91 -3.39 9.07
N PHE A 122 -4.77 -2.75 8.27
CA PHE A 122 -4.84 -1.31 8.16
C PHE A 122 -6.29 -0.86 7.94
N TYR A 123 -6.57 0.39 8.28
CA TYR A 123 -7.83 1.04 7.95
C TYR A 123 -7.62 2.23 7.01
N ILE A 124 -8.68 2.62 6.32
CA ILE A 124 -8.75 3.88 5.56
C ILE A 124 -9.99 4.63 6.05
N LYS A 125 -9.82 5.88 6.45
CA LYS A 125 -10.93 6.75 6.85
C LYS A 125 -10.66 8.21 6.51
N PRO A 126 -11.68 9.07 6.47
CA PRO A 126 -11.47 10.50 6.32
C PRO A 126 -10.55 11.05 7.42
N ASN A 127 -9.62 11.92 7.03
CA ASN A 127 -8.79 12.64 7.99
C ASN A 127 -9.53 13.81 8.61
N TYR A 128 -10.45 14.39 7.86
CA TYR A 128 -11.27 15.54 8.25
C TYR A 128 -12.75 15.26 7.97
N THR A 129 -13.63 16.05 8.58
CA THR A 129 -15.08 15.92 8.41
C THR A 129 -15.60 16.75 7.23
N GLY A 130 -16.83 16.48 6.84
CA GLY A 130 -17.65 17.31 5.94
C GLY A 130 -16.93 17.59 4.61
N ARG A 131 -16.79 18.87 4.28
CA ARG A 131 -16.23 19.30 2.98
C ARG A 131 -14.80 18.89 2.71
N SER A 132 -14.07 18.42 3.72
CA SER A 132 -12.68 17.94 3.60
C SER A 132 -12.56 16.43 3.74
N SER A 133 -13.67 15.68 3.74
CA SER A 133 -13.69 14.21 3.92
C SER A 133 -13.07 13.42 2.76
N HIS A 134 -12.79 14.06 1.64
CA HIS A 134 -12.04 13.49 0.51
C HIS A 134 -10.53 13.30 0.79
N ILE A 135 -10.05 13.80 1.94
CA ILE A 135 -8.68 13.60 2.39
C ILE A 135 -8.66 12.42 3.35
N SER A 136 -7.87 11.41 3.04
CA SER A 136 -7.78 10.18 3.85
C SER A 136 -6.72 10.24 4.93
N ASN A 137 -6.93 9.43 5.94
CA ASN A 137 -5.95 8.98 6.91
C ASN A 137 -5.99 7.46 7.00
N ALA A 138 -4.90 6.84 7.45
CA ALA A 138 -4.84 5.40 7.68
C ALA A 138 -4.01 5.08 8.93
N GLY A 139 -4.31 3.97 9.59
CA GLY A 139 -3.47 3.35 10.60
C GLY A 139 -3.04 1.98 10.15
N PHE A 140 -1.82 1.58 10.47
CA PHE A 140 -1.21 0.32 10.06
C PHE A 140 -0.72 -0.43 11.28
N LEU A 141 -1.08 -1.71 11.36
CA LEU A 141 -0.68 -2.62 12.42
C LEU A 141 0.02 -3.83 11.80
N VAL A 142 1.28 -4.07 12.16
CA VAL A 142 2.05 -5.25 11.74
C VAL A 142 2.27 -6.12 12.95
N THR A 143 1.88 -7.39 12.86
CA THR A 143 2.07 -8.34 13.96
C THR A 143 3.55 -8.60 14.23
N ASP A 144 3.92 -8.96 15.45
CA ASP A 144 5.33 -9.12 15.83
C ASP A 144 6.06 -10.15 14.96
N SER A 145 5.43 -11.29 14.68
CA SER A 145 5.97 -12.36 13.81
C SER A 145 6.14 -11.95 12.35
N ALA A 146 5.50 -10.86 11.92
CA ALA A 146 5.51 -10.37 10.54
C ALA A 146 6.43 -9.15 10.32
N ARG A 147 7.07 -8.64 11.38
CA ARG A 147 8.02 -7.52 11.27
C ARG A 147 9.22 -7.89 10.40
N ASN A 148 9.82 -6.89 9.75
CA ASN A 148 10.98 -7.04 8.85
C ASN A 148 10.75 -7.92 7.60
N ARG A 149 9.53 -8.41 7.35
CA ARG A 149 9.15 -9.22 6.18
C ARG A 149 8.57 -8.41 5.02
N GLY A 150 8.57 -7.07 5.12
CA GLY A 150 8.02 -6.16 4.10
C GLY A 150 6.51 -5.92 4.20
N VAL A 151 5.84 -6.44 5.20
CA VAL A 151 4.37 -6.39 5.39
C VAL A 151 3.85 -4.95 5.41
N GLY A 152 4.45 -4.07 6.20
CA GLY A 152 4.01 -2.66 6.29
C GLY A 152 4.08 -1.94 4.96
N ARG A 153 5.11 -2.19 4.14
CA ARG A 153 5.23 -1.62 2.79
C ARG A 153 4.16 -2.17 1.85
N LEU A 154 3.93 -3.48 1.85
CA LEU A 154 2.91 -4.12 1.00
C LEU A 154 1.50 -3.63 1.33
N MET A 155 1.19 -3.45 2.62
CA MET A 155 -0.07 -2.82 3.05
C MET A 155 -0.16 -1.35 2.60
N GLY A 156 0.94 -0.60 2.68
CA GLY A 156 1.00 0.78 2.17
C GLY A 156 0.79 0.86 0.65
N GLU A 157 1.31 -0.09 -0.12
CA GLU A 157 1.06 -0.21 -1.56
C GLU A 157 -0.40 -0.55 -1.87
N ALA A 158 -1.04 -1.42 -1.07
CA ALA A 158 -2.47 -1.70 -1.19
C ALA A 158 -3.33 -0.48 -0.82
N TYR A 159 -2.94 0.25 0.23
CA TYR A 159 -3.58 1.51 0.60
C TYR A 159 -3.58 2.52 -0.57
N LEU A 160 -2.44 2.71 -1.24
CA LEU A 160 -2.32 3.63 -2.37
C LEU A 160 -3.18 3.22 -3.57
N ALA A 161 -3.36 1.91 -3.79
CA ALA A 161 -4.24 1.39 -4.83
C ALA A 161 -5.73 1.54 -4.48
N TRP A 162 -6.11 1.37 -3.22
CA TRP A 162 -7.51 1.28 -2.81
C TRP A 162 -8.11 2.61 -2.35
N ALA A 163 -7.30 3.51 -1.78
CA ALA A 163 -7.81 4.80 -1.32
C ALA A 163 -8.45 5.64 -2.44
N PRO A 164 -7.88 5.71 -3.68
CA PRO A 164 -8.55 6.36 -4.81
C PRO A 164 -9.88 5.69 -5.20
N LEU A 165 -9.94 4.35 -5.18
CA LEU A 165 -11.16 3.60 -5.47
C LEU A 165 -12.27 3.89 -4.44
N LEU A 166 -11.87 4.22 -3.20
CA LEU A 166 -12.77 4.67 -2.15
C LEU A 166 -13.12 6.17 -2.24
N GLY A 167 -12.62 6.89 -3.27
CA GLY A 167 -12.92 8.29 -3.56
C GLY A 167 -12.01 9.31 -2.86
N TYR A 168 -10.94 8.88 -2.25
CA TYR A 168 -9.97 9.79 -1.66
C TYR A 168 -9.01 10.34 -2.72
N THR A 169 -8.73 11.65 -2.64
CA THR A 169 -7.86 12.36 -3.61
C THR A 169 -6.52 12.76 -3.02
N TYR A 170 -6.41 12.77 -1.70
CA TYR A 170 -5.19 13.09 -0.97
C TYR A 170 -5.09 12.31 0.33
N SER A 171 -3.89 12.01 0.75
CA SER A 171 -3.59 11.32 2.01
C SER A 171 -2.84 12.23 2.96
N VAL A 172 -3.23 12.24 4.23
CA VAL A 172 -2.49 12.91 5.31
C VAL A 172 -2.32 11.93 6.48
N PHE A 173 -1.08 11.68 6.87
CA PHE A 173 -0.74 11.00 8.12
C PHE A 173 -0.29 12.05 9.13
N ASN A 174 -1.15 12.37 10.09
CA ASN A 174 -0.96 13.50 11.00
C ASN A 174 0.14 13.27 12.04
N LEU A 175 0.46 12.02 12.36
CA LEU A 175 1.22 11.67 13.53
C LEU A 175 2.12 10.46 13.25
N VAL A 176 3.30 10.75 12.71
CA VAL A 176 4.36 9.74 12.57
C VAL A 176 5.54 10.21 13.43
N TYR A 177 5.74 9.57 14.57
CA TYR A 177 6.86 9.92 15.44
C TYR A 177 8.19 9.73 14.71
N GLU A 178 9.10 10.70 14.82
CA GLU A 178 10.40 10.64 14.13
C GLU A 178 11.24 9.42 14.55
N THR A 179 11.01 8.92 15.74
CA THR A 179 11.64 7.71 16.29
C THR A 179 11.13 6.43 15.65
N ASN A 180 9.94 6.43 15.02
CA ASN A 180 9.43 5.32 14.24
C ASN A 180 10.08 5.29 12.85
N VAL A 181 11.38 4.99 12.82
CA VAL A 181 12.21 4.97 11.61
C VAL A 181 11.66 4.01 10.56
N ALA A 182 11.03 2.92 10.97
CA ALA A 182 10.44 1.94 10.05
C ALA A 182 9.29 2.58 9.24
N SER A 183 8.36 3.25 9.91
CA SER A 183 7.26 3.98 9.25
C SER A 183 7.79 5.11 8.36
N CYS A 184 8.73 5.92 8.85
CA CYS A 184 9.32 7.00 8.06
C CYS A 184 9.92 6.47 6.74
N ARG A 185 10.69 5.38 6.79
CA ARG A 185 11.28 4.75 5.60
C ARG A 185 10.23 4.20 4.62
N ILE A 186 9.13 3.64 5.13
CA ILE A 186 8.04 3.14 4.31
C ILE A 186 7.39 4.32 3.57
N TRP A 187 7.03 5.39 4.25
CA TRP A 187 6.35 6.55 3.65
C TRP A 187 7.25 7.28 2.66
N ASP A 188 8.53 7.48 2.98
CA ASP A 188 9.51 8.04 2.05
C ASP A 188 9.64 7.16 0.78
N ALA A 189 9.69 5.82 0.94
CA ALA A 189 9.79 4.89 -0.19
C ALA A 189 8.51 4.80 -1.03
N LEU A 190 7.35 5.07 -0.44
CA LEU A 190 6.05 5.14 -1.12
C LEU A 190 5.74 6.54 -1.68
N GLY A 191 6.70 7.46 -1.67
CA GLY A 191 6.58 8.77 -2.31
C GLY A 191 5.76 9.80 -1.52
N PHE A 192 5.50 9.55 -0.24
CA PHE A 192 4.92 10.58 0.63
C PHE A 192 5.94 11.69 0.90
N LYS A 193 5.47 12.92 0.97
CA LYS A 193 6.26 14.10 1.31
C LYS A 193 6.04 14.46 2.77
N LYS A 194 7.08 14.90 3.47
CA LYS A 194 6.96 15.52 4.79
C LYS A 194 6.41 16.93 4.60
N ILE A 195 5.12 17.11 4.90
CA ILE A 195 4.40 18.38 4.71
C ILE A 195 4.33 19.21 5.98
N GLY A 196 4.74 18.65 7.12
CA GLY A 196 4.79 19.37 8.39
C GLY A 196 5.56 18.60 9.45
N ARG A 197 5.82 19.30 10.57
CA ARG A 197 6.46 18.78 11.78
C ARG A 197 5.83 19.45 12.99
N VAL A 198 5.55 18.69 14.04
CA VAL A 198 5.05 19.16 15.32
C VAL A 198 6.12 18.87 16.36
N PRO A 199 6.87 19.90 16.82
CA PRO A 199 7.91 19.74 17.83
C PRO A 199 7.34 19.27 19.17
N GLY A 200 8.02 18.31 19.82
CA GLY A 200 7.66 17.84 21.15
C GLY A 200 6.26 17.22 21.27
N CYS A 201 5.75 16.66 20.19
CA CYS A 201 4.38 16.13 20.13
C CYS A 201 4.16 14.86 20.94
N GLY A 202 5.17 14.00 21.05
CA GLY A 202 5.07 12.67 21.65
C GLY A 202 5.76 12.59 23.02
N ASN A 203 5.01 12.22 24.05
CA ASN A 203 5.57 11.75 25.33
C ASN A 203 5.65 10.22 25.25
N LEU A 204 6.76 9.70 24.73
CA LEU A 204 6.92 8.27 24.44
C LEU A 204 7.63 7.55 25.57
N ARG A 205 7.22 6.31 25.82
CA ARG A 205 7.69 5.50 26.94
C ARG A 205 9.18 5.21 26.90
N SER A 206 9.74 4.96 25.71
CA SER A 206 11.19 4.73 25.54
C SER A 206 12.03 6.00 25.56
N TYR A 207 11.42 7.18 25.68
CA TYR A 207 12.10 8.47 25.68
C TYR A 207 11.64 9.35 26.84
N PRO A 208 11.80 8.90 28.11
CA PRO A 208 11.23 9.58 29.28
C PRO A 208 11.81 10.98 29.52
N ASP A 209 13.04 11.22 29.07
CA ASP A 209 13.76 12.47 29.34
C ASP A 209 13.53 13.55 28.28
N ARG A 210 12.79 13.27 27.22
CA ARG A 210 12.51 14.23 26.15
C ARG A 210 11.19 13.96 25.44
N LEU A 211 10.55 15.01 25.01
CA LEU A 211 9.45 14.91 24.05
C LEU A 211 9.99 14.63 22.63
N VAL A 212 9.24 13.85 21.87
CA VAL A 212 9.59 13.43 20.50
C VAL A 212 8.76 14.19 19.49
N ASP A 213 9.37 14.60 18.40
CA ASP A 213 8.67 15.29 17.33
C ASP A 213 7.82 14.33 16.49
N ALA A 214 6.68 14.82 16.01
CA ALA A 214 5.86 14.14 15.03
C ALA A 214 6.03 14.75 13.64
N LEU A 215 6.14 13.89 12.64
CA LEU A 215 6.18 14.25 11.23
C LEU A 215 4.77 14.10 10.63
N ILE A 216 4.39 15.06 9.80
CA ILE A 216 3.16 15.00 9.02
C ILE A 216 3.54 14.63 7.59
N TYR A 217 2.99 13.52 7.12
CA TYR A 217 3.20 13.06 5.74
C TYR A 217 1.97 13.32 4.89
N GLY A 218 2.17 13.77 3.66
CA GLY A 218 1.11 13.98 2.69
C GLY A 218 1.45 13.42 1.31
N ARG A 219 0.43 12.95 0.60
CA ARG A 219 0.56 12.46 -0.77
C ARG A 219 -0.74 12.62 -1.55
N GLU A 220 -0.64 13.05 -2.81
CA GLU A 220 -1.74 12.97 -3.76
C GLU A 220 -2.12 11.52 -4.05
N LEU A 221 -3.40 11.26 -4.17
CA LEU A 221 -3.98 9.96 -4.48
C LEU A 221 -4.76 10.07 -5.79
N GLY A 222 -4.55 9.13 -6.70
CA GLY A 222 -5.26 9.08 -7.97
C GLY A 222 -4.96 7.77 -8.70
N VAL A 223 -5.91 7.31 -9.49
CA VAL A 223 -5.72 6.16 -10.36
C VAL A 223 -4.68 6.55 -11.42
N GLY A 224 -3.62 5.75 -11.56
CA GLY A 224 -2.55 6.03 -12.52
C GLY A 224 -1.46 7.00 -12.08
N LEU A 225 -1.58 7.70 -10.93
CA LEU A 225 -0.54 8.63 -10.47
C LEU A 225 0.81 7.95 -10.18
N ASP A 226 0.80 6.70 -9.74
CA ASP A 226 2.04 5.94 -9.52
C ASP A 226 2.72 5.54 -10.83
N GLU A 227 1.93 5.33 -11.88
CA GLU A 227 2.40 5.03 -13.23
C GLU A 227 3.00 6.29 -13.85
N GLN A 228 2.30 7.43 -13.75
CA GLN A 228 2.81 8.75 -14.17
C GLN A 228 4.07 9.17 -13.40
N ALA A 229 4.10 8.92 -12.08
CA ALA A 229 5.29 9.19 -11.27
C ALA A 229 6.47 8.27 -11.65
N GLY A 230 6.19 7.05 -12.09
CA GLY A 230 7.19 6.12 -12.64
C GLY A 230 7.75 6.63 -13.96
N GLU A 231 6.87 7.03 -14.86
CA GLU A 231 7.20 7.59 -16.17
C GLU A 231 8.04 8.87 -16.03
N GLU A 232 7.57 9.84 -15.26
CA GLU A 232 8.29 11.08 -14.94
C GLU A 232 9.67 10.81 -14.32
N ARG A 233 9.79 9.82 -13.45
CA ARG A 233 11.07 9.43 -12.85
C ARG A 233 12.05 8.91 -13.89
N PHE A 234 11.61 8.07 -14.80
CA PHE A 234 12.48 7.54 -15.86
C PHE A 234 12.88 8.63 -16.87
N ASP A 235 11.98 9.56 -17.16
CA ASP A 235 12.27 10.72 -18.01
C ASP A 235 13.31 11.65 -17.38
N LYS A 236 13.21 11.91 -16.07
CA LYS A 236 14.23 12.68 -15.33
C LYS A 236 15.60 12.00 -15.35
N ILE A 237 15.64 10.66 -15.21
CA ILE A 237 16.90 9.90 -15.30
C ILE A 237 17.45 9.95 -16.72
N ARG A 238 16.61 9.76 -17.74
CA ARG A 238 16.97 9.87 -19.17
C ARG A 238 17.52 11.26 -19.48
N PHE A 239 16.83 12.30 -19.05
CA PHE A 239 17.28 13.69 -19.20
C PHE A 239 18.66 13.92 -18.58
N TYR A 240 18.86 13.49 -17.32
CA TYR A 240 20.13 13.65 -16.64
C TYR A 240 21.28 12.90 -17.34
N LEU A 241 21.03 11.68 -17.80
CA LEU A 241 22.04 10.89 -18.54
C LEU A 241 22.36 11.48 -19.92
N LYS A 242 21.37 12.08 -20.59
CA LYS A 242 21.53 12.66 -21.94
C LYS A 242 22.26 14.01 -21.91
N TYR A 243 21.90 14.87 -20.97
CA TYR A 243 22.38 16.27 -20.98
C TYR A 243 23.41 16.56 -19.87
N GLY A 244 23.66 15.66 -18.93
CA GLY A 244 24.57 15.88 -17.81
C GLY A 244 24.10 16.96 -16.82
N THR A 245 22.89 17.49 -16.98
CA THR A 245 22.31 18.55 -16.17
C THR A 245 21.03 18.07 -15.48
N TYR A 246 20.64 18.75 -14.40
CA TYR A 246 19.42 18.39 -13.67
C TYR A 246 18.18 19.02 -14.32
N PRO A 247 17.02 18.33 -14.29
CA PRO A 247 15.77 18.96 -14.69
C PRO A 247 15.49 20.25 -13.92
N SER A 248 14.81 21.20 -14.55
CA SER A 248 14.45 22.48 -13.93
C SER A 248 13.58 22.24 -12.68
N GLY A 249 13.84 22.97 -11.62
CA GLY A 249 13.10 22.84 -10.37
C GLY A 249 13.54 21.72 -9.44
N ALA A 250 14.51 20.88 -9.82
CA ALA A 250 15.01 19.80 -8.98
C ALA A 250 15.65 20.34 -7.70
N ASP A 251 15.15 19.93 -6.53
CA ASP A 251 15.71 20.26 -5.23
C ASP A 251 17.01 19.47 -4.91
N ARG A 252 17.65 19.78 -3.79
CA ARG A 252 18.90 19.12 -3.38
C ARG A 252 18.73 17.59 -3.18
N ALA A 253 17.61 17.17 -2.64
CA ALA A 253 17.34 15.77 -2.39
C ALA A 253 17.07 15.01 -3.69
N GLU A 254 16.33 15.61 -4.63
CA GLU A 254 16.08 15.05 -5.95
C GLU A 254 17.37 14.95 -6.78
N LYS A 255 18.21 15.98 -6.78
CA LYS A 255 19.54 15.93 -7.42
C LYS A 255 20.42 14.80 -6.88
N SER A 256 20.39 14.56 -5.56
CA SER A 256 21.12 13.44 -4.94
C SER A 256 20.55 12.09 -5.38
N ARG A 257 19.23 11.96 -5.40
CA ARG A 257 18.54 10.73 -5.86
C ARG A 257 18.81 10.43 -7.33
N LEU A 258 18.76 11.45 -8.20
CA LEU A 258 19.06 11.29 -9.62
C LEU A 258 20.49 10.83 -9.86
N ARG A 259 21.47 11.44 -9.19
CA ARG A 259 22.88 11.00 -9.26
C ARG A 259 23.05 9.53 -8.85
N SER A 260 22.48 9.16 -7.72
CA SER A 260 22.55 7.76 -7.24
C SER A 260 21.83 6.80 -8.18
N ALA A 261 20.67 7.17 -8.71
CA ALA A 261 19.94 6.35 -9.67
C ALA A 261 20.73 6.19 -10.98
N ALA A 262 21.26 7.30 -11.52
CA ALA A 262 21.99 7.31 -12.79
C ALA A 262 23.19 6.35 -12.84
N THR A 263 23.80 6.02 -11.68
CA THR A 263 24.90 5.03 -11.63
C THR A 263 24.47 3.63 -12.06
N HIS A 264 23.18 3.32 -11.98
CA HIS A 264 22.63 2.01 -12.31
C HIS A 264 22.00 1.94 -13.70
N TYR A 265 21.79 3.11 -14.33
CA TYR A 265 21.16 3.21 -15.64
C TYR A 265 22.18 3.59 -16.71
N ARG A 266 21.89 3.21 -17.94
CA ARG A 266 22.65 3.63 -19.13
C ARG A 266 21.67 4.07 -20.21
N LEU A 267 22.02 5.09 -20.95
CA LEU A 267 21.29 5.53 -22.13
C LEU A 267 21.98 4.95 -23.37
N ARG A 268 21.24 4.25 -24.20
CA ARG A 268 21.70 3.74 -25.50
C ARG A 268 21.61 4.86 -26.55
N GLU A 269 22.29 4.72 -27.67
CA GLU A 269 22.36 5.74 -28.73
C GLU A 269 20.99 6.11 -29.32
N ASP A 270 20.04 5.20 -29.28
CA ASP A 270 18.63 5.38 -29.69
C ASP A 270 17.72 5.96 -28.59
N ASP A 271 18.30 6.60 -27.58
CA ASP A 271 17.61 7.17 -26.43
C ASP A 271 16.85 6.15 -25.55
N VAL A 272 17.13 4.87 -25.70
CA VAL A 272 16.52 3.82 -24.84
C VAL A 272 17.24 3.73 -23.50
N LEU A 273 16.48 3.89 -22.43
CA LEU A 273 16.99 3.77 -21.06
C LEU A 273 17.16 2.28 -20.68
N MET A 274 18.32 1.92 -20.20
CA MET A 274 18.68 0.54 -19.80
C MET A 274 18.98 0.46 -18.31
N LEU A 275 18.48 -0.55 -17.66
CA LEU A 275 18.81 -0.90 -16.26
C LEU A 275 19.43 -2.30 -16.20
N LYS A 276 20.74 -2.39 -15.91
CA LYS A 276 21.46 -3.69 -15.84
C LYS A 276 21.22 -4.59 -17.05
N GLY A 277 21.29 -4.04 -18.25
CA GLY A 277 21.11 -4.77 -19.51
C GLY A 277 19.66 -5.01 -19.93
N ARG A 278 18.67 -4.52 -19.18
CA ARG A 278 17.25 -4.60 -19.50
C ARG A 278 16.73 -3.25 -19.96
N GLU A 279 15.87 -3.27 -20.95
CA GLU A 279 15.20 -2.06 -21.41
C GLU A 279 14.18 -1.57 -20.35
N VAL A 280 14.25 -0.27 -20.04
CA VAL A 280 13.28 0.37 -19.15
C VAL A 280 12.09 0.85 -19.98
N VAL A 281 10.93 0.27 -19.72
CA VAL A 281 9.68 0.63 -20.38
C VAL A 281 8.89 1.56 -19.46
N ALA A 282 8.81 2.82 -19.84
CA ALA A 282 8.10 3.84 -19.06
C ALA A 282 6.59 3.83 -19.39
N GLU A 283 6.24 3.71 -20.64
CA GLU A 283 4.90 3.85 -21.18
C GLU A 283 4.01 2.66 -20.79
N VAL A 284 2.90 2.92 -20.12
CA VAL A 284 1.96 1.91 -19.58
C VAL A 284 1.38 1.03 -20.69
N GLU A 285 0.97 1.63 -21.80
CA GLU A 285 0.41 0.88 -22.94
C GLU A 285 1.42 -0.14 -23.50
N ARG A 286 2.68 0.24 -23.57
CA ARG A 286 3.76 -0.65 -24.02
C ARG A 286 4.05 -1.75 -23.01
N GLN A 287 4.00 -1.46 -21.71
CA GLN A 287 4.10 -2.46 -20.64
C GLN A 287 2.99 -3.52 -20.76
N TRP A 288 1.75 -3.08 -20.99
CA TRP A 288 0.60 -3.94 -21.22
C TRP A 288 0.73 -4.79 -22.49
N GLY A 289 1.22 -4.19 -23.57
CA GLY A 289 1.48 -4.88 -24.84
C GLY A 289 2.50 -6.01 -24.66
N ILE A 290 3.64 -5.73 -24.01
CA ILE A 290 4.69 -6.72 -23.72
C ILE A 290 4.15 -7.83 -22.81
N ALA A 291 3.45 -7.47 -21.74
CA ALA A 291 2.90 -8.45 -20.81
C ALA A 291 1.87 -9.38 -21.48
N ARG A 292 1.02 -8.83 -22.35
CA ARG A 292 0.05 -9.59 -23.13
C ARG A 292 0.75 -10.54 -24.11
N GLU A 293 1.69 -10.05 -24.89
CA GLU A 293 2.41 -10.86 -25.87
C GLU A 293 3.15 -12.03 -25.22
N VAL A 294 3.84 -11.80 -24.12
CA VAL A 294 4.55 -12.86 -23.40
C VAL A 294 3.58 -13.87 -22.76
N HIS A 295 2.44 -13.40 -22.25
CA HIS A 295 1.44 -14.28 -21.67
C HIS A 295 0.76 -15.15 -22.75
N GLU A 296 0.35 -14.57 -23.87
CA GLU A 296 -0.36 -15.26 -24.96
C GLU A 296 0.50 -16.32 -25.66
N ARG A 297 1.83 -16.23 -25.63
CA ARG A 297 2.74 -17.26 -26.17
C ARG A 297 2.60 -18.64 -25.50
N GLY A 298 2.06 -18.72 -24.29
CA GLY A 298 1.92 -20.00 -23.59
C GLY A 298 0.99 -20.00 -22.39
N HIS A 299 0.22 -18.93 -22.20
CA HIS A 299 -0.72 -18.74 -21.09
C HIS A 299 -0.14 -19.11 -19.71
N GLY A 300 1.14 -18.76 -19.52
CA GLY A 300 1.85 -19.03 -18.26
C GLY A 300 1.24 -18.26 -17.09
N GLY A 301 1.35 -18.80 -15.89
CA GLY A 301 0.94 -18.09 -14.67
C GLY A 301 1.79 -16.86 -14.39
N ILE A 302 1.36 -16.03 -13.41
CA ILE A 302 1.96 -14.74 -13.06
C ILE A 302 3.49 -14.82 -12.90
N ASN A 303 3.99 -15.79 -12.15
CA ASN A 303 5.42 -15.89 -11.89
C ASN A 303 6.23 -16.19 -13.15
N ARG A 304 5.78 -17.13 -13.99
CA ARG A 304 6.46 -17.51 -15.23
C ARG A 304 6.50 -16.33 -16.20
N THR A 305 5.37 -15.70 -16.45
CA THR A 305 5.27 -14.54 -17.35
C THR A 305 6.13 -13.37 -16.86
N THR A 306 6.09 -13.08 -15.53
CA THR A 306 6.93 -12.03 -14.93
C THR A 306 8.42 -12.32 -15.09
N THR A 307 8.85 -13.56 -14.88
CA THR A 307 10.27 -13.94 -15.02
C THR A 307 10.74 -13.75 -16.46
N THR A 308 9.97 -14.23 -17.43
CA THR A 308 10.30 -14.08 -18.86
C THR A 308 10.41 -12.60 -19.27
N ILE A 309 9.50 -11.75 -18.83
CA ILE A 309 9.58 -10.29 -19.09
C ILE A 309 10.82 -9.70 -18.46
N ALA A 310 11.10 -10.05 -17.19
CA ALA A 310 12.21 -9.50 -16.44
C ALA A 310 13.60 -9.90 -16.96
N GLU A 311 13.72 -10.81 -17.91
CA GLU A 311 14.96 -11.10 -18.63
C GLU A 311 15.40 -9.95 -19.53
N SER A 312 14.45 -9.28 -20.21
CA SER A 312 14.74 -8.26 -21.22
C SER A 312 14.23 -6.87 -20.87
N PHE A 313 13.19 -6.77 -20.07
CA PHE A 313 12.52 -5.52 -19.76
C PHE A 313 12.48 -5.22 -18.27
N HIS A 314 12.34 -3.93 -17.96
CA HIS A 314 12.16 -3.46 -16.59
C HIS A 314 11.16 -2.31 -16.54
N TRP A 315 10.17 -2.44 -15.65
CA TRP A 315 9.34 -1.33 -15.17
C TRP A 315 8.93 -1.56 -13.72
N VAL A 316 8.36 -0.54 -13.11
CA VAL A 316 7.89 -0.63 -11.72
C VAL A 316 6.63 -1.49 -11.70
N ARG A 317 6.58 -2.51 -10.81
CA ARG A 317 5.40 -3.37 -10.63
C ARG A 317 5.06 -4.30 -11.81
N ILE A 318 6.04 -4.83 -12.51
CA ILE A 318 5.83 -5.81 -13.62
C ILE A 318 4.79 -6.88 -13.24
N LYS A 319 4.85 -7.39 -12.00
CA LYS A 319 3.97 -8.46 -11.55
C LYS A 319 2.49 -8.04 -11.48
N GLU A 320 2.22 -6.77 -11.20
CA GLU A 320 0.85 -6.23 -11.20
C GLU A 320 0.32 -6.15 -12.63
N THR A 321 1.08 -5.55 -13.54
CA THR A 321 0.74 -5.49 -14.97
C THR A 321 0.45 -6.90 -15.51
N VAL A 322 1.29 -7.88 -15.20
CA VAL A 322 1.09 -9.28 -15.60
C VAL A 322 -0.18 -9.89 -14.99
N SER A 323 -0.44 -9.62 -13.71
CA SER A 323 -1.65 -10.10 -13.02
C SER A 323 -2.92 -9.58 -13.69
N ASP A 324 -2.93 -8.29 -14.05
CA ASP A 324 -4.07 -7.66 -14.69
C ASP A 324 -4.29 -8.18 -16.12
N VAL A 325 -3.21 -8.39 -16.88
CA VAL A 325 -3.26 -9.01 -18.21
C VAL A 325 -3.86 -10.42 -18.13
N ILE A 326 -3.39 -11.25 -17.20
CA ILE A 326 -3.89 -12.64 -17.03
C ILE A 326 -5.37 -12.62 -16.63
N ARG A 327 -5.77 -11.75 -15.70
CA ARG A 327 -7.16 -11.58 -15.28
C ARG A 327 -8.08 -11.20 -16.43
N ASN A 328 -7.58 -10.50 -17.44
CA ASN A 328 -8.34 -10.09 -18.62
C ASN A 328 -8.20 -11.04 -19.82
N CYS A 329 -7.41 -12.10 -19.71
CA CYS A 329 -7.22 -13.09 -20.77
C CYS A 329 -8.47 -13.97 -20.91
N LYS A 330 -9.10 -13.97 -22.10
CA LYS A 330 -10.29 -14.77 -22.39
C LYS A 330 -10.03 -16.27 -22.27
N GLU A 331 -8.96 -16.77 -22.88
CA GLU A 331 -8.62 -18.20 -22.84
C GLU A 331 -8.37 -18.71 -21.41
N CYS A 332 -7.75 -17.90 -20.55
CA CYS A 332 -7.55 -18.30 -19.17
C CYS A 332 -8.86 -18.34 -18.39
N LYS A 333 -9.77 -17.38 -18.62
CA LYS A 333 -11.12 -17.37 -18.03
C LYS A 333 -11.95 -18.58 -18.46
N ASP A 334 -11.93 -18.91 -19.76
CA ASP A 334 -12.68 -20.05 -20.30
C ASP A 334 -12.15 -21.38 -19.74
N LYS A 335 -10.83 -21.51 -19.56
CA LYS A 335 -10.21 -22.69 -18.94
C LYS A 335 -10.52 -22.82 -17.44
N GLU A 336 -10.67 -21.71 -16.72
CA GLU A 336 -11.08 -21.72 -15.30
C GLU A 336 -12.57 -22.10 -15.17
N ALA A 337 -13.43 -21.56 -16.02
CA ALA A 337 -14.84 -21.90 -16.06
C ALA A 337 -15.09 -23.41 -16.38
N ALA A 338 -14.27 -23.97 -17.27
CA ALA A 338 -14.35 -25.41 -17.64
C ALA A 338 -13.81 -26.35 -16.54
N LYS A 339 -13.06 -25.88 -15.56
CA LYS A 339 -12.56 -26.69 -14.43
C LYS A 339 -13.48 -26.67 -13.20
N GLY A 340 -14.47 -25.77 -13.20
CA GLY A 340 -15.47 -25.62 -12.13
C GLY A 340 -16.80 -26.33 -12.37
N VAL A 341 -16.89 -27.22 -13.38
CA VAL A 341 -18.06 -28.07 -13.67
C VAL A 341 -17.77 -29.51 -13.27
#